data_37c1dddb7b322b704d5d58f06e5bfe0c
#
_entry.id   37c1dddb7b322b704d5d58f06e5bfe0c
#
_cell.length_a   1.000
_cell.length_b   1.000
_cell.length_c   1.000
_cell.angle_alpha   90.00
_cell.angle_beta   90.00
_cell.angle_gamma   90.00
#
_symmetry.space_group_name_H-M   'P 1'
#
loop_
_entity.id
_entity.type
_entity.pdbx_description
1 polymer ?
#
loop_
_entity_poly.entity_id
_entity_poly.type
_entity_poly.pdbx_seq_one_letter_code
_entity_poly.pdbx_strand_id
1 'polypeptide(L)'
;MKPHTTRVTADNIDEFSAYDFVFVCVDKGSSRRVIAEGLVRLGIAFVDTGIGIGLDDNTLDGCARATFIAPGMPWAEVATHLSFGDDDEEADVYGTEIQIAELNSLNAIMAVMRWKRWLTFYRDERNERNATYMIEGNNITNRVT
;
A
#
# COMPACT_ATOMS: atom_id res chain seq x y z
N MET A 1 6.28 -20.19 7.03
CA MET A 1 5.97 -18.81 7.48
C MET A 1 6.21 -18.75 8.97
N LYS A 2 6.94 -17.72 9.46
CA LYS A 2 7.12 -17.50 10.91
C LYS A 2 6.23 -16.30 11.29
N PRO A 3 5.13 -16.49 12.01
CA PRO A 3 4.31 -15.37 12.47
C PRO A 3 5.05 -14.61 13.58
N HIS A 4 4.99 -13.27 13.50
CA HIS A 4 5.40 -12.38 14.57
C HIS A 4 4.14 -11.71 15.13
N THR A 5 3.95 -11.76 16.43
CA THR A 5 2.77 -11.21 17.12
C THR A 5 3.03 -9.81 17.67
N THR A 6 4.23 -9.27 17.45
CA THR A 6 4.62 -7.95 17.92
C THR A 6 4.25 -6.89 16.90
N ARG A 7 3.65 -5.79 17.36
CA ARG A 7 3.38 -4.62 16.52
C ARG A 7 4.71 -4.01 16.05
N VAL A 8 4.78 -3.63 14.77
CA VAL A 8 5.94 -2.92 14.23
C VAL A 8 5.94 -1.48 14.75
N THR A 9 7.07 -1.06 15.29
CA THR A 9 7.33 0.26 15.84
C THR A 9 8.70 0.77 15.39
N ALA A 10 9.03 2.01 15.71
CA ALA A 10 10.36 2.56 15.45
C ALA A 10 11.49 1.79 16.16
N ASP A 11 11.19 1.13 17.28
CA ASP A 11 12.19 0.42 18.08
C ASP A 11 12.56 -0.97 17.51
N ASN A 12 11.64 -1.59 16.73
CA ASN A 12 11.85 -2.94 16.20
C ASN A 12 11.90 -3.03 14.67
N ILE A 13 11.73 -1.92 13.97
CA ILE A 13 11.75 -1.89 12.49
C ILE A 13 13.06 -2.40 11.90
N ASP A 14 14.16 -2.34 12.62
CA ASP A 14 15.48 -2.81 12.18
C ASP A 14 15.54 -4.34 12.00
N GLU A 15 14.60 -5.10 12.58
CA GLU A 15 14.45 -6.53 12.32
C GLU A 15 14.14 -6.83 10.85
N PHE A 16 13.58 -5.84 10.12
CA PHE A 16 13.27 -5.98 8.69
C PHE A 16 14.53 -6.01 7.81
N SER A 17 15.71 -5.65 8.32
CA SER A 17 16.99 -5.72 7.59
C SER A 17 17.32 -7.13 7.07
N ALA A 18 16.67 -8.16 7.60
CA ALA A 18 16.80 -9.55 7.15
C ALA A 18 15.96 -9.89 5.90
N TYR A 19 15.16 -8.97 5.38
CA TYR A 19 14.25 -9.21 4.25
C TYR A 19 14.66 -8.40 3.02
N ASP A 20 14.47 -8.99 1.84
CA ASP A 20 14.75 -8.35 0.56
C ASP A 20 13.56 -7.54 0.04
N PHE A 21 12.36 -7.82 0.53
CA PHE A 21 11.12 -7.19 0.09
C PHE A 21 10.03 -7.25 1.16
N VAL A 22 9.20 -6.21 1.24
CA VAL A 22 8.10 -6.14 2.21
C VAL A 22 6.79 -5.77 1.52
N PHE A 23 5.71 -6.46 1.89
CA PHE A 23 4.33 -6.07 1.57
C PHE A 23 3.75 -5.33 2.78
N VAL A 24 3.45 -4.05 2.61
CA VAL A 24 2.85 -3.20 3.65
C VAL A 24 1.34 -3.20 3.43
N CYS A 25 0.64 -3.92 4.31
CA CYS A 25 -0.80 -4.15 4.22
C CYS A 25 -1.48 -3.69 5.53
N VAL A 26 -1.15 -2.48 5.98
CA VAL A 26 -1.70 -1.90 7.21
C VAL A 26 -2.74 -0.84 6.86
N ASP A 27 -3.77 -0.75 7.67
CA ASP A 27 -4.89 0.18 7.53
C ASP A 27 -4.55 1.57 8.09
N LYS A 28 -3.94 1.66 9.28
CA LYS A 28 -3.64 2.93 9.94
C LYS A 28 -2.48 3.68 9.30
N GLY A 29 -2.72 4.94 8.94
CA GLY A 29 -1.73 5.84 8.33
C GLY A 29 -0.52 6.10 9.23
N SER A 30 -0.71 6.23 10.55
CA SER A 30 0.37 6.36 11.52
C SER A 30 1.29 5.14 11.55
N SER A 31 0.73 3.91 11.51
CA SER A 31 1.52 2.68 11.43
C SER A 31 2.24 2.57 10.09
N ARG A 32 1.56 2.92 8.98
CA ARG A 32 2.13 2.94 7.64
C ARG A 32 3.34 3.87 7.56
N ARG A 33 3.24 5.06 8.16
CA ARG A 33 4.35 6.03 8.20
C ARG A 33 5.59 5.44 8.87
N VAL A 34 5.46 4.89 10.07
CA VAL A 34 6.59 4.29 10.82
C VAL A 34 7.26 3.19 10.01
N ILE A 35 6.46 2.30 9.40
CA ILE A 35 6.98 1.20 8.59
C ILE A 35 7.69 1.73 7.34
N ALA A 36 7.06 2.63 6.59
CA ALA A 36 7.62 3.15 5.35
C ALA A 36 8.90 3.95 5.58
N GLU A 37 8.96 4.82 6.61
CA GLU A 37 10.18 5.55 6.99
C GLU A 37 11.31 4.58 7.34
N GLY A 38 11.02 3.54 8.11
CA GLY A 38 12.00 2.53 8.47
C GLY A 38 12.52 1.75 7.25
N LEU A 39 11.64 1.30 6.36
CA LEU A 39 12.02 0.57 5.15
C LEU A 39 12.85 1.43 4.19
N VAL A 40 12.50 2.70 4.01
CA VAL A 40 13.29 3.66 3.22
C VAL A 40 14.69 3.83 3.82
N ARG A 41 14.80 4.02 5.13
CA ARG A 41 16.07 4.14 5.84
C ARG A 41 16.94 2.87 5.70
N LEU A 42 16.32 1.70 5.75
CA LEU A 42 17.00 0.40 5.58
C LEU A 42 17.32 0.08 4.11
N GLY A 43 16.81 0.86 3.15
CA GLY A 43 17.02 0.61 1.72
C GLY A 43 16.30 -0.65 1.21
N ILE A 44 15.17 -1.01 1.81
CA ILE A 44 14.41 -2.21 1.46
C ILE A 44 13.28 -1.84 0.50
N ALA A 45 13.17 -2.58 -0.62
CA ALA A 45 12.06 -2.44 -1.54
C ALA A 45 10.74 -2.88 -0.90
N PHE A 46 9.66 -2.16 -1.16
CA PHE A 46 8.35 -2.56 -0.65
C PHE A 46 7.21 -2.14 -1.58
N VAL A 47 6.06 -2.76 -1.39
CA VAL A 47 4.78 -2.31 -1.95
C VAL A 47 3.82 -1.98 -0.84
N ASP A 48 3.25 -0.79 -0.89
CA ASP A 48 2.15 -0.37 -0.02
C ASP A 48 0.81 -0.64 -0.70
N THR A 49 -0.14 -1.18 0.05
CA THR A 49 -1.50 -1.43 -0.41
C THR A 49 -2.48 -0.55 0.35
N GLY A 50 -3.49 -0.07 -0.35
CA GLY A 50 -4.56 0.72 0.24
C GLY A 50 -5.87 0.46 -0.46
N ILE A 51 -6.95 0.48 0.30
CA ILE A 51 -8.32 0.40 -0.19
C ILE A 51 -9.06 1.60 0.38
N GLY A 52 -9.83 2.25 -0.47
CA GLY A 52 -10.82 3.26 -0.06
C GLY A 52 -12.19 2.78 -0.50
N ILE A 53 -13.19 2.85 0.36
CA ILE A 53 -14.56 2.51 0.05
C ILE A 53 -15.44 3.67 0.51
N GLY A 54 -16.28 4.14 -0.40
CA GLY A 54 -17.31 5.13 -0.13
C GLY A 54 -18.70 4.54 -0.27
N LEU A 55 -19.67 5.19 0.32
CA LEU A 55 -21.08 4.90 0.15
C LEU A 55 -21.79 6.19 -0.32
N ASP A 56 -22.34 6.15 -1.53
CA ASP A 56 -23.11 7.24 -2.11
C ASP A 56 -24.47 6.71 -2.61
N ASP A 57 -25.56 7.32 -2.19
CA ASP A 57 -26.95 6.95 -2.56
C ASP A 57 -27.23 5.42 -2.52
N ASN A 58 -26.79 4.73 -1.45
CA ASN A 58 -26.89 3.27 -1.28
C ASN A 58 -26.08 2.44 -2.29
N THR A 59 -25.17 3.04 -3.02
CA THR A 59 -24.22 2.36 -3.89
C THR A 59 -22.80 2.51 -3.35
N LEU A 60 -22.00 1.45 -3.48
CA LEU A 60 -20.60 1.51 -3.08
C LEU A 60 -19.75 1.99 -4.25
N ASP A 61 -18.92 2.97 -3.98
CA ASP A 61 -17.74 3.30 -4.77
C ASP A 61 -16.47 2.84 -4.08
N GLY A 62 -15.34 2.91 -4.75
CA GLY A 62 -14.09 2.60 -4.09
C GLY A 62 -12.92 2.35 -5.01
N CYS A 63 -11.77 2.29 -4.38
CA CYS A 63 -10.53 2.04 -5.09
C CYS A 63 -9.63 1.03 -4.40
N ALA A 64 -8.81 0.34 -5.20
CA ALA A 64 -7.69 -0.46 -4.73
C ALA A 64 -6.40 0.13 -5.28
N ARG A 65 -5.41 0.36 -4.43
CA ARG A 65 -4.13 0.98 -4.78
C ARG A 65 -2.96 0.11 -4.38
N ALA A 66 -2.02 -0.11 -5.29
CA ALA A 66 -0.72 -0.70 -5.01
C ALA A 66 0.39 0.24 -5.47
N THR A 67 1.24 0.67 -4.53
CA THR A 67 2.35 1.60 -4.76
C THR A 67 3.67 0.92 -4.45
N PHE A 68 4.54 0.79 -5.45
CA PHE A 68 5.88 0.22 -5.31
C PHE A 68 6.90 1.32 -4.98
N ILE A 69 7.72 1.06 -3.97
CA ILE A 69 8.82 1.93 -3.55
C ILE A 69 10.13 1.16 -3.76
N ALA A 70 10.97 1.71 -4.61
CA ALA A 70 12.29 1.15 -4.91
C ALA A 70 13.32 1.52 -3.81
N PRO A 71 14.36 0.70 -3.63
CA PRO A 71 15.47 1.07 -2.76
C PRO A 71 16.13 2.37 -3.19
N GLY A 72 16.55 3.18 -2.21
CA GLY A 72 17.28 4.43 -2.45
C GLY A 72 16.41 5.63 -2.83
N MET A 73 15.09 5.51 -2.90
CA MET A 73 14.20 6.67 -3.05
C MET A 73 14.27 7.55 -1.80
N PRO A 74 14.40 8.89 -1.96
CA PRO A 74 14.40 9.79 -0.81
C PRO A 74 13.02 9.83 -0.15
N TRP A 75 12.98 9.93 1.18
CA TRP A 75 11.72 9.99 1.93
C TRP A 75 10.77 11.09 1.46
N ALA A 76 11.30 12.27 1.11
CA ALA A 76 10.47 13.37 0.63
C ALA A 76 9.66 13.01 -0.64
N GLU A 77 10.22 12.19 -1.53
CA GLU A 77 9.52 11.67 -2.70
C GLU A 77 8.52 10.57 -2.29
N VAL A 78 8.96 9.58 -1.51
CA VAL A 78 8.11 8.48 -1.04
C VAL A 78 6.86 8.99 -0.33
N ALA A 79 7.01 10.01 0.51
CA ALA A 79 5.90 10.59 1.27
C ALA A 79 4.79 11.18 0.39
N THR A 80 5.08 11.53 -0.87
CA THR A 80 4.06 12.03 -1.81
C THR A 80 3.23 10.93 -2.47
N HIS A 81 3.68 9.69 -2.37
CA HIS A 81 3.03 8.54 -3.00
C HIS A 81 2.15 7.73 -2.03
N LEU A 82 2.33 7.93 -0.72
CA LEU A 82 1.65 7.18 0.32
C LEU A 82 0.64 8.05 1.06
N SER A 83 -0.45 7.45 1.53
CA SER A 83 -1.44 8.11 2.38
C SER A 83 -1.13 7.79 3.85
N PHE A 84 -1.04 8.83 4.68
CA PHE A 84 -0.74 8.74 6.11
C PHE A 84 -1.86 9.33 6.99
N GLY A 85 -3.00 9.69 6.40
CA GLY A 85 -4.17 10.07 7.17
C GLY A 85 -4.66 8.88 7.99
N ASP A 86 -4.82 9.05 9.28
CA ASP A 86 -5.70 8.20 10.04
C ASP A 86 -7.09 8.80 9.83
N ASP A 87 -8.08 7.99 9.45
CA ASP A 87 -9.44 8.45 9.29
C ASP A 87 -9.86 9.10 10.62
N ASP A 88 -10.32 10.36 10.56
CA ASP A 88 -10.71 11.09 11.74
C ASP A 88 -11.79 10.29 12.48
N GLU A 89 -11.55 9.97 13.75
CA GLU A 89 -12.45 9.18 14.60
C GLU A 89 -13.87 9.80 14.70
N GLU A 90 -14.05 11.06 14.32
CA GLU A 90 -15.34 11.75 14.31
C GLU A 90 -16.15 11.61 13.00
N ALA A 91 -15.54 11.22 11.89
CA ALA A 91 -16.26 10.97 10.63
C ALA A 91 -16.90 9.57 10.57
N ASP A 92 -16.63 8.74 11.54
CA ASP A 92 -16.82 7.30 11.49
C ASP A 92 -18.12 6.76 12.09
N VAL A 93 -19.22 7.51 12.02
CA VAL A 93 -20.53 6.93 12.39
C VAL A 93 -21.09 6.03 11.26
N TYR A 94 -20.58 6.16 10.04
CA TYR A 94 -20.99 5.38 8.85
C TYR A 94 -19.84 4.70 8.11
N GLY A 95 -18.59 4.99 8.46
CA GLY A 95 -17.38 4.51 7.76
C GLY A 95 -16.82 3.20 8.31
N THR A 96 -17.48 2.59 9.29
CA THR A 96 -16.96 1.43 9.96
C THR A 96 -16.87 0.23 9.02
N GLU A 97 -15.66 0.01 8.46
CA GLU A 97 -15.17 -1.31 8.08
C GLU A 97 -15.96 -2.04 6.99
N ILE A 98 -16.47 -1.31 5.98
CA ILE A 98 -16.96 -2.00 4.79
C ILE A 98 -15.76 -2.70 4.13
N GLN A 99 -15.73 -4.02 4.27
CA GLN A 99 -14.70 -4.85 3.65
C GLN A 99 -15.31 -5.54 2.44
N ILE A 100 -14.71 -5.29 1.27
CA ILE A 100 -15.12 -5.93 0.02
C ILE A 100 -14.06 -6.95 -0.36
N ALA A 101 -14.40 -8.24 -0.26
CA ALA A 101 -13.46 -9.34 -0.43
C ALA A 101 -12.81 -9.34 -1.82
N GLU A 102 -13.57 -9.06 -2.87
CA GLU A 102 -13.08 -8.98 -4.24
C GLU A 102 -12.12 -7.82 -4.45
N LEU A 103 -12.36 -6.65 -3.83
CA LEU A 103 -11.46 -5.51 -3.92
C LEU A 103 -10.17 -5.75 -3.14
N ASN A 104 -10.25 -6.36 -1.97
CA ASN A 104 -9.10 -6.81 -1.18
C ASN A 104 -8.26 -7.82 -1.98
N SER A 105 -8.91 -8.78 -2.65
CA SER A 105 -8.24 -9.79 -3.47
C SER A 105 -7.54 -9.15 -4.67
N LEU A 106 -8.20 -8.22 -5.35
CA LEU A 106 -7.61 -7.47 -6.47
C LEU A 106 -6.38 -6.67 -6.01
N ASN A 107 -6.48 -5.99 -4.87
CA ASN A 107 -5.37 -5.22 -4.31
C ASN A 107 -4.16 -6.11 -4.01
N ALA A 108 -4.37 -7.27 -3.40
CA ALA A 108 -3.31 -8.25 -3.14
C ALA A 108 -2.66 -8.74 -4.44
N ILE A 109 -3.47 -9.02 -5.48
CA ILE A 109 -2.97 -9.42 -6.81
C ILE A 109 -2.11 -8.31 -7.42
N MET A 110 -2.58 -7.06 -7.38
CA MET A 110 -1.84 -5.90 -7.89
C MET A 110 -0.47 -5.75 -7.19
N ALA A 111 -0.42 -5.93 -5.87
CA ALA A 111 0.81 -5.89 -5.10
C ALA A 111 1.81 -6.98 -5.51
N VAL A 112 1.33 -8.22 -5.66
CA VAL A 112 2.16 -9.35 -6.13
C VAL A 112 2.66 -9.11 -7.56
N MET A 113 1.85 -8.53 -8.44
CA MET A 113 2.28 -8.19 -9.80
C MET A 113 3.40 -7.14 -9.80
N ARG A 114 3.35 -6.14 -8.92
CA ARG A 114 4.41 -5.14 -8.73
C ARG A 114 5.72 -5.80 -8.26
N TRP A 115 5.64 -6.64 -7.25
CA TRP A 115 6.79 -7.41 -6.78
C TRP A 115 7.42 -8.26 -7.88
N LYS A 116 6.59 -8.98 -8.69
CA LYS A 116 7.09 -9.79 -9.79
C LYS A 116 7.70 -8.97 -10.94
N ARG A 117 7.21 -7.77 -11.19
CA ARG A 117 7.86 -6.83 -12.15
C ARG A 117 9.22 -6.39 -11.63
N TRP A 118 9.32 -6.03 -10.36
CA TRP A 118 10.59 -5.67 -9.74
C TRP A 118 11.61 -6.80 -9.80
N LEU A 119 11.19 -8.05 -9.63
CA LEU A 119 12.03 -9.24 -9.81
C LEU A 119 12.31 -9.59 -11.29
N THR A 120 11.91 -8.75 -12.22
CA THR A 120 12.02 -9.00 -13.69
C THR A 120 11.32 -10.26 -14.18
N PHE A 121 10.40 -10.82 -13.39
CA PHE A 121 9.60 -11.98 -13.79
C PHE A 121 8.58 -11.57 -14.87
N TYR A 122 8.03 -10.36 -14.77
CA TYR A 122 7.21 -9.74 -15.82
C TYR A 122 7.99 -8.60 -16.47
N ARG A 123 7.78 -8.43 -17.78
CA ARG A 123 8.29 -7.27 -18.49
C ARG A 123 7.60 -6.01 -17.96
N ASP A 124 8.38 -4.99 -17.65
CA ASP A 124 7.89 -3.66 -17.28
C ASP A 124 8.32 -2.67 -18.35
N GLU A 125 7.35 -2.19 -19.15
CA GLU A 125 7.64 -1.26 -20.26
C GLU A 125 7.58 0.20 -19.83
N ARG A 126 6.88 0.50 -18.74
CA ARG A 126 6.57 1.86 -18.35
C ARG A 126 7.18 2.27 -17.02
N ASN A 127 7.74 1.34 -16.29
CA ASN A 127 8.29 1.55 -14.95
C ASN A 127 7.28 2.27 -14.02
N GLU A 128 6.03 1.88 -14.12
CA GLU A 128 4.94 2.48 -13.34
C GLU A 128 5.06 2.07 -11.87
N ARG A 129 5.09 3.03 -10.98
CA ARG A 129 5.21 2.77 -9.53
C ARG A 129 3.87 2.60 -8.84
N ASN A 130 2.83 3.26 -9.33
CA ASN A 130 1.50 3.24 -8.73
C ASN A 130 0.49 2.66 -9.71
N ALA A 131 -0.45 1.86 -9.19
CA ALA A 131 -1.65 1.47 -9.91
C ALA A 131 -2.84 1.62 -8.96
N THR A 132 -3.86 2.31 -9.42
CA THR A 132 -5.13 2.49 -8.71
C THR A 132 -6.26 2.01 -9.61
N TYR A 133 -6.99 1.01 -9.15
CA TYR A 133 -8.23 0.56 -9.76
C TYR A 133 -9.39 1.33 -9.12
N MET A 134 -10.32 1.81 -9.94
CA MET A 134 -11.54 2.51 -9.53
C MET A 134 -12.74 1.65 -9.90
N ILE A 135 -13.61 1.33 -8.92
CA ILE A 135 -14.78 0.46 -9.13
C ILE A 135 -15.76 1.11 -10.11
N GLU A 136 -16.13 2.35 -9.86
CA GLU A 136 -17.14 3.09 -10.61
C GLU A 136 -16.78 3.28 -12.08
N GLY A 137 -15.49 3.41 -12.38
CA GLY A 137 -14.99 3.58 -13.74
C GLY A 137 -14.54 2.28 -14.40
N ASN A 138 -14.44 1.18 -13.64
CA ASN A 138 -13.84 -0.09 -14.07
C ASN A 138 -12.52 0.12 -14.81
N ASN A 139 -11.66 0.99 -14.30
CA ASN A 139 -10.41 1.37 -14.95
C ASN A 139 -9.24 1.36 -13.98
N ILE A 140 -8.04 1.15 -14.53
CA ILE A 140 -6.79 1.27 -13.78
C ILE A 140 -6.08 2.53 -14.25
N THR A 141 -5.77 3.40 -13.29
CA THR A 141 -4.93 4.57 -13.50
C THR A 141 -3.53 4.31 -12.96
N ASN A 142 -2.52 4.71 -13.70
CA ASN A 142 -1.12 4.56 -13.32
C ASN A 142 -0.47 5.94 -13.28
N ARG A 143 0.35 6.20 -12.27
CA ARG A 143 1.28 7.35 -12.31
C ARG A 143 2.64 6.84 -12.76
N VAL A 144 3.10 7.38 -13.87
CA VAL A 144 4.50 7.33 -14.30
C VAL A 144 5.18 8.52 -13.66
N THR A 145 6.22 8.32 -12.91
CA THR A 145 7.08 9.39 -12.40
C THR A 145 8.20 9.66 -13.37
#